data_1d689b8a245813c37566e0682ab78951
#
_entry.id   1d689b8a245813c37566e0682ab78951
#
_cell.length_a   1.000
_cell.length_b   1.000
_cell.length_c   1.000
_cell.angle_alpha   90.00
_cell.angle_beta   90.00
_cell.angle_gamma   90.00
#
_symmetry.space_group_name_H-M   'P 1'
#
loop_
_entity.id
_entity.type
_entity.pdbx_description
1 polymer ?
#
loop_
_entity_poly.entity_id
_entity_poly.type
_entity_poly.pdbx_seq_one_letter_code
_entity_poly.pdbx_strand_id
1 'polypeptide(L)'
;MKYKRTQIMKHVALAACFAYTLLVSCKPEGPQPTPEPTPPAPPKADQVDLGLAERYSVEWLQTLQFTPKGSFESVTWTLTDPNGKAEELGNLPSYLFFARDKGSYRLAITARRNGKEARNEITLEVIDEKTPYKRNPVRVLSFRPAPGQFVNVLPEATASNSEEELRARAEAAFTGKTTTLISLGAFGGSLVFAFDHPVVNRAGKDFVIFGNARSLYNNPGANDAEPGCVWVAKDSNGNGIPDDDEWFELAGSEQNNPQTIHNYRVTYFRPTAEPATSADSARYIRWEDNQGQTGYIPKNKYHAQAYYPLWLKEDSYVLSGTRLPNNAIEHNGIYTLPNFAFGYVDNHPNSSEDARLDIDWAVDAQGNKVTLDRIDFIKVVCGLQQVCGPIGETSTEVLGAADLHIPKR
;
A
#
# COMPACT_ATOMS: atom_id res chain seq x y z
N MET A 1 0.30 44.16 -41.05
CA MET A 1 -0.15 44.30 -42.46
C MET A 1 -1.26 43.31 -42.69
N LYS A 2 -2.45 43.85 -43.01
CA LYS A 2 -3.69 43.28 -43.60
C LYS A 2 -4.41 42.10 -42.92
N TYR A 3 -5.49 42.47 -42.28
CA TYR A 3 -6.80 41.80 -42.06
C TYR A 3 -7.33 41.04 -43.27
N LYS A 4 -8.04 39.94 -43.03
CA LYS A 4 -9.30 39.62 -43.76
C LYS A 4 -10.27 38.89 -42.82
N ARG A 5 -11.40 39.57 -42.57
CA ARG A 5 -12.67 39.01 -42.06
C ARG A 5 -13.37 38.27 -43.20
N THR A 6 -14.06 37.20 -42.86
CA THR A 6 -15.20 36.73 -43.73
C THR A 6 -16.41 36.38 -42.87
N GLN A 7 -17.56 36.77 -43.37
CA GLN A 7 -18.82 36.96 -42.68
C GLN A 7 -19.66 35.70 -42.55
N ILE A 8 -20.55 35.82 -41.59
CA ILE A 8 -21.70 34.95 -41.22
C ILE A 8 -22.76 35.03 -42.30
N MET A 9 -23.35 33.89 -42.67
CA MET A 9 -24.66 33.83 -43.35
C MET A 9 -25.67 33.05 -42.50
N LYS A 10 -26.69 33.75 -42.06
CA LYS A 10 -27.90 33.23 -41.40
C LYS A 10 -28.85 32.70 -42.47
N HIS A 11 -29.39 31.48 -42.27
CA HIS A 11 -30.58 31.04 -42.99
C HIS A 11 -31.71 30.84 -41.97
N VAL A 12 -32.76 31.61 -42.20
CA VAL A 12 -34.07 31.52 -41.56
C VAL A 12 -34.89 30.52 -42.37
N ALA A 13 -35.42 29.49 -41.76
CA ALA A 13 -36.41 28.60 -42.37
C ALA A 13 -37.77 28.79 -41.68
N LEU A 14 -38.73 29.18 -42.46
CA LEU A 14 -40.12 29.47 -42.13
C LEU A 14 -40.90 28.15 -42.01
N ALA A 15 -41.54 27.88 -40.87
CA ALA A 15 -42.41 26.73 -40.66
C ALA A 15 -43.87 27.14 -40.93
N ALA A 16 -44.49 26.51 -41.89
CA ALA A 16 -45.92 26.65 -42.19
C ALA A 16 -46.72 25.65 -41.35
N CYS A 17 -47.69 26.17 -40.60
CA CYS A 17 -48.69 25.39 -39.88
C CYS A 17 -49.76 24.89 -40.84
N PHE A 18 -49.96 23.59 -40.93
CA PHE A 18 -51.18 22.97 -41.46
C PHE A 18 -52.04 22.45 -40.33
N ALA A 19 -53.17 23.07 -40.08
CA ALA A 19 -54.20 22.61 -39.15
C ALA A 19 -55.05 21.54 -39.84
N TYR A 20 -55.01 20.30 -39.36
CA TYR A 20 -55.94 19.25 -39.70
C TYR A 20 -56.97 19.12 -38.57
N THR A 21 -58.21 19.52 -38.85
CA THR A 21 -59.38 19.28 -38.00
C THR A 21 -59.83 17.83 -38.18
N LEU A 22 -59.60 16.97 -37.20
CA LEU A 22 -60.20 15.64 -37.10
C LEU A 22 -61.50 15.73 -36.30
N LEU A 23 -62.60 15.47 -36.95
CA LEU A 23 -63.90 15.25 -36.33
C LEU A 23 -63.87 13.90 -35.60
N VAL A 24 -63.87 13.94 -34.25
CA VAL A 24 -64.02 12.75 -33.45
C VAL A 24 -65.49 12.46 -33.25
N SER A 25 -65.99 11.36 -33.86
CA SER A 25 -67.26 10.76 -33.59
C SER A 25 -67.25 10.05 -32.27
N CYS A 26 -67.99 10.56 -31.27
CA CYS A 26 -68.22 9.87 -29.98
C CYS A 26 -69.11 8.65 -30.20
N LYS A 27 -68.55 7.44 -30.05
CA LYS A 27 -69.36 6.24 -29.70
C LYS A 27 -69.39 6.11 -28.20
N PRO A 28 -70.53 5.71 -27.59
CA PRO A 28 -70.58 5.46 -26.16
C PRO A 28 -69.78 4.21 -25.80
N GLU A 29 -68.79 4.36 -24.95
CA GLU A 29 -68.04 3.24 -24.35
C GLU A 29 -68.96 2.44 -23.44
N GLY A 30 -69.07 1.15 -23.74
CA GLY A 30 -69.67 0.21 -22.78
C GLY A 30 -68.80 0.06 -21.52
N PRO A 31 -69.34 -0.47 -20.43
CA PRO A 31 -68.60 -0.60 -19.19
C PRO A 31 -67.33 -1.44 -19.38
N GLN A 32 -66.17 -0.86 -19.10
CA GLN A 32 -64.90 -1.58 -19.09
C GLN A 32 -64.97 -2.72 -18.07
N PRO A 33 -64.47 -3.91 -18.41
CA PRO A 33 -64.36 -4.98 -17.45
C PRO A 33 -63.40 -4.56 -16.33
N THR A 34 -63.85 -4.67 -15.09
CA THR A 34 -63.03 -4.47 -13.90
C THR A 34 -61.79 -5.40 -14.04
N PRO A 35 -60.54 -4.91 -13.86
CA PRO A 35 -59.37 -5.79 -13.87
C PRO A 35 -59.53 -6.83 -12.77
N GLU A 36 -59.45 -8.11 -13.12
CA GLU A 36 -59.38 -9.19 -12.15
C GLU A 36 -58.24 -8.91 -11.17
N PRO A 37 -58.47 -9.10 -9.87
CA PRO A 37 -57.39 -8.94 -8.89
C PRO A 37 -56.26 -9.91 -9.27
N THR A 38 -55.07 -9.38 -9.51
CA THR A 38 -53.84 -10.18 -9.71
C THR A 38 -53.72 -11.15 -8.53
N PRO A 39 -53.65 -12.48 -8.81
CA PRO A 39 -53.49 -13.43 -7.69
C PRO A 39 -52.31 -13.00 -6.85
N PRO A 40 -52.41 -13.09 -5.50
CA PRO A 40 -51.26 -12.80 -4.65
C PRO A 40 -50.09 -13.67 -5.09
N ALA A 41 -48.92 -13.07 -5.20
CA ALA A 41 -47.70 -13.80 -5.49
C ALA A 41 -47.60 -15.01 -4.56
N PRO A 42 -47.27 -16.21 -5.05
CA PRO A 42 -47.16 -17.38 -4.21
C PRO A 42 -46.25 -17.07 -3.05
N PRO A 43 -46.60 -17.49 -1.80
CA PRO A 43 -45.74 -17.25 -0.66
C PRO A 43 -44.38 -17.82 -0.98
N LYS A 44 -43.32 -16.99 -0.77
CA LYS A 44 -41.93 -17.43 -0.88
C LYS A 44 -41.72 -18.59 0.09
N ALA A 45 -41.92 -19.84 -0.42
CA ALA A 45 -41.81 -21.03 0.37
C ALA A 45 -40.36 -21.14 0.88
N ASP A 46 -40.21 -21.22 2.22
CA ASP A 46 -39.04 -21.69 2.97
C ASP A 46 -37.68 -21.06 2.58
N GLN A 47 -37.61 -19.77 2.29
CA GLN A 47 -36.33 -19.07 2.22
C GLN A 47 -35.78 -18.94 3.64
N VAL A 48 -34.65 -19.61 3.91
CA VAL A 48 -33.89 -19.38 5.14
C VAL A 48 -33.43 -17.93 5.11
N ASP A 49 -33.85 -17.13 6.10
CA ASP A 49 -33.41 -15.75 6.25
C ASP A 49 -31.90 -15.75 6.59
N LEU A 50 -31.09 -15.24 5.68
CA LEU A 50 -29.64 -15.10 5.85
C LEU A 50 -29.27 -13.85 6.66
N GLY A 51 -30.23 -13.02 7.04
CA GLY A 51 -30.02 -11.78 7.80
C GLY A 51 -29.26 -10.69 7.01
N LEU A 52 -29.25 -10.81 5.68
CA LEU A 52 -28.58 -9.87 4.77
C LEU A 52 -29.65 -9.05 4.01
N ALA A 53 -29.45 -7.74 3.91
CA ALA A 53 -30.32 -6.87 3.12
C ALA A 53 -30.12 -7.11 1.61
N GLU A 54 -31.13 -6.76 0.81
CA GLU A 54 -31.06 -6.91 -0.64
C GLU A 54 -30.21 -5.84 -1.34
N ARG A 55 -29.91 -4.72 -0.64
CA ARG A 55 -29.13 -3.60 -1.16
C ARG A 55 -28.23 -2.98 -0.12
N TYR A 56 -27.02 -2.61 -0.54
CA TYR A 56 -26.07 -1.83 0.25
C TYR A 56 -25.46 -0.74 -0.61
N SER A 57 -25.13 0.41 0.00
CA SER A 57 -24.26 1.43 -0.60
C SER A 57 -22.93 1.40 0.13
N VAL A 58 -21.84 1.36 -0.65
CA VAL A 58 -20.46 1.31 -0.15
C VAL A 58 -19.70 2.46 -0.81
N GLU A 59 -18.93 3.22 -0.04
CA GLU A 59 -18.07 4.26 -0.62
C GLU A 59 -16.91 3.60 -1.38
N TRP A 60 -16.49 4.23 -2.46
CA TRP A 60 -15.35 3.78 -3.26
C TRP A 60 -14.11 3.55 -2.38
N LEU A 61 -13.37 2.47 -2.61
CA LEU A 61 -12.21 1.97 -1.86
C LEU A 61 -12.51 1.55 -0.40
N GLN A 62 -13.78 1.46 0.01
CA GLN A 62 -14.13 0.89 1.31
C GLN A 62 -14.39 -0.61 1.20
N THR A 63 -14.28 -1.29 2.34
CA THR A 63 -14.64 -2.70 2.48
C THR A 63 -15.97 -2.86 3.21
N LEU A 64 -16.69 -3.95 2.94
CA LEU A 64 -17.91 -4.31 3.63
C LEU A 64 -17.95 -5.82 3.87
N GLN A 65 -18.06 -6.21 5.14
CA GLN A 65 -18.14 -7.61 5.56
C GLN A 65 -19.56 -8.15 5.44
N PHE A 66 -19.70 -9.30 4.78
CA PHE A 66 -20.94 -10.07 4.70
C PHE A 66 -20.81 -11.36 5.49
N THR A 67 -21.64 -11.55 6.52
CA THR A 67 -21.68 -12.76 7.32
C THR A 67 -23.14 -13.23 7.43
N PRO A 68 -23.51 -14.37 6.81
CA PRO A 68 -24.86 -14.91 6.90
C PRO A 68 -25.21 -15.29 8.33
N LYS A 69 -26.45 -15.01 8.73
CA LYS A 69 -26.96 -15.35 10.07
C LYS A 69 -27.25 -16.84 10.19
N GLY A 70 -26.54 -17.52 11.06
CA GLY A 70 -26.73 -18.94 11.38
C GLY A 70 -25.52 -19.77 11.03
N SER A 71 -25.66 -21.11 11.28
CA SER A 71 -24.61 -22.07 10.92
C SER A 71 -25.03 -22.80 9.67
N PHE A 72 -24.11 -22.92 8.70
CA PHE A 72 -24.32 -23.56 7.41
C PHE A 72 -23.25 -24.62 7.16
N GLU A 73 -23.58 -25.66 6.39
CA GLU A 73 -22.66 -26.70 5.94
C GLU A 73 -21.71 -26.17 4.86
N SER A 74 -22.22 -25.28 4.03
CA SER A 74 -21.45 -24.55 3.02
C SER A 74 -22.09 -23.21 2.72
N VAL A 75 -21.25 -22.21 2.39
CA VAL A 75 -21.67 -20.89 1.91
C VAL A 75 -20.82 -20.51 0.71
N THR A 76 -21.40 -20.54 -0.48
CA THR A 76 -20.70 -20.16 -1.71
C THR A 76 -21.14 -18.78 -2.18
N TRP A 77 -20.17 -18.06 -2.72
CA TRP A 77 -20.33 -16.68 -3.15
C TRP A 77 -19.93 -16.51 -4.61
N THR A 78 -20.66 -15.65 -5.32
CA THR A 78 -20.33 -15.23 -6.68
C THR A 78 -20.50 -13.72 -6.77
N LEU A 79 -19.44 -13.02 -7.13
CA LEU A 79 -19.45 -11.57 -7.36
C LEU A 79 -19.55 -11.31 -8.86
N THR A 80 -20.47 -10.42 -9.26
CA THR A 80 -20.51 -9.88 -10.64
C THR A 80 -20.17 -8.41 -10.59
N ASP A 81 -19.13 -8.00 -11.31
CA ASP A 81 -18.64 -6.63 -11.36
C ASP A 81 -19.57 -5.71 -12.20
N PRO A 82 -19.37 -4.37 -12.21
CA PRO A 82 -20.18 -3.45 -13.02
C PRO A 82 -20.12 -3.68 -14.53
N ASN A 83 -19.11 -4.40 -15.02
CA ASN A 83 -18.95 -4.74 -16.43
C ASN A 83 -19.64 -6.07 -16.79
N GLY A 84 -20.24 -6.74 -15.81
CA GLY A 84 -20.93 -8.02 -15.98
C GLY A 84 -20.03 -9.25 -15.91
N LYS A 85 -18.76 -9.11 -15.51
CA LYS A 85 -17.87 -10.24 -15.30
C LYS A 85 -18.18 -10.89 -13.95
N ALA A 86 -18.50 -12.18 -13.97
CA ALA A 86 -18.74 -12.98 -12.77
C ALA A 86 -17.45 -13.67 -12.32
N GLU A 87 -17.24 -13.72 -10.99
CA GLU A 87 -16.16 -14.40 -10.31
C GLU A 87 -16.73 -15.30 -9.20
N GLU A 88 -16.37 -16.59 -9.22
CA GLU A 88 -16.70 -17.50 -8.14
C GLU A 88 -15.68 -17.38 -7.01
N LEU A 89 -16.14 -16.98 -5.83
CA LEU A 89 -15.30 -16.72 -4.64
C LEU A 89 -15.11 -17.98 -3.77
N GLY A 90 -15.80 -19.07 -4.11
CA GLY A 90 -15.70 -20.35 -3.41
C GLY A 90 -16.55 -20.45 -2.14
N ASN A 91 -16.21 -21.42 -1.29
CA ASN A 91 -16.92 -21.72 -0.05
C ASN A 91 -16.27 -20.99 1.13
N LEU A 92 -16.85 -19.86 1.54
CA LEU A 92 -16.36 -19.02 2.60
C LEU A 92 -17.49 -18.76 3.62
N PRO A 93 -17.27 -18.87 4.93
CA PRO A 93 -18.30 -18.62 5.95
C PRO A 93 -18.73 -17.13 5.97
N SER A 94 -17.88 -16.24 5.51
CA SER A 94 -18.12 -14.82 5.33
C SER A 94 -17.32 -14.30 4.16
N TYR A 95 -17.72 -13.13 3.61
CA TYR A 95 -17.03 -12.51 2.49
C TYR A 95 -16.78 -11.03 2.77
N LEU A 96 -15.52 -10.59 2.59
CA LEU A 96 -15.13 -9.18 2.67
C LEU A 96 -15.13 -8.58 1.26
N PHE A 97 -16.20 -7.84 0.93
CA PHE A 97 -16.29 -7.10 -0.32
C PHE A 97 -15.37 -5.88 -0.30
N PHE A 98 -14.68 -5.63 -1.38
CA PHE A 98 -13.90 -4.42 -1.60
C PHE A 98 -14.46 -3.61 -2.78
N ALA A 99 -14.81 -2.35 -2.52
CA ALA A 99 -15.41 -1.43 -3.49
C ALA A 99 -14.35 -0.84 -4.43
N ARG A 100 -13.75 -1.70 -5.28
CA ARG A 100 -12.61 -1.37 -6.15
C ARG A 100 -12.93 -0.34 -7.22
N ASP A 101 -14.05 -0.51 -7.91
CA ASP A 101 -14.48 0.32 -9.02
C ASP A 101 -15.90 0.83 -8.75
N LYS A 102 -16.21 2.06 -9.20
CA LYS A 102 -17.54 2.65 -9.02
C LYS A 102 -18.57 1.95 -9.91
N GLY A 103 -19.79 1.84 -9.44
CA GLY A 103 -20.90 1.23 -10.17
C GLY A 103 -21.64 0.18 -9.35
N SER A 104 -22.49 -0.58 -10.02
CA SER A 104 -23.37 -1.57 -9.41
C SER A 104 -22.78 -2.98 -9.55
N TYR A 105 -22.58 -3.65 -8.42
CA TYR A 105 -22.18 -5.06 -8.33
C TYR A 105 -23.37 -5.91 -7.92
N ARG A 106 -23.33 -7.20 -8.28
CA ARG A 106 -24.24 -8.22 -7.74
C ARG A 106 -23.44 -9.26 -6.99
N LEU A 107 -23.83 -9.52 -5.75
CA LEU A 107 -23.25 -10.55 -4.91
C LEU A 107 -24.30 -11.63 -4.68
N ALA A 108 -24.13 -12.78 -5.34
CA ALA A 108 -24.97 -13.95 -5.15
C ALA A 108 -24.41 -14.83 -4.04
N ILE A 109 -25.28 -15.30 -3.15
CA ILE A 109 -24.96 -16.21 -2.06
C ILE A 109 -25.83 -17.46 -2.15
N THR A 110 -25.22 -18.63 -2.01
CA THR A 110 -25.90 -19.92 -1.85
C THR A 110 -25.40 -20.58 -0.57
N ALA A 111 -26.30 -20.76 0.40
CA ALA A 111 -26.00 -21.39 1.68
C ALA A 111 -26.77 -22.70 1.85
N ARG A 112 -26.13 -23.75 2.38
CA ARG A 112 -26.73 -25.07 2.62
C ARG A 112 -26.80 -25.36 4.11
N ARG A 113 -27.98 -25.85 4.54
CA ARG A 113 -28.27 -26.27 5.91
C ARG A 113 -29.27 -27.41 5.93
N ASN A 114 -28.94 -28.55 6.56
CA ASN A 114 -29.79 -29.75 6.69
C ASN A 114 -30.36 -30.21 5.34
N GLY A 115 -29.50 -30.23 4.30
CA GLY A 115 -29.90 -30.63 2.95
C GLY A 115 -30.80 -29.63 2.21
N LYS A 116 -31.16 -28.50 2.82
CA LYS A 116 -31.89 -27.40 2.19
C LYS A 116 -30.92 -26.32 1.71
N GLU A 117 -31.25 -25.67 0.60
CA GLU A 117 -30.49 -24.59 0.00
C GLU A 117 -31.24 -23.28 0.11
N ALA A 118 -30.55 -22.23 0.60
CA ALA A 118 -31.03 -20.87 0.58
C ALA A 118 -30.20 -20.04 -0.41
N ARG A 119 -30.83 -19.23 -1.22
CA ARG A 119 -30.17 -18.33 -2.18
C ARG A 119 -30.63 -16.91 -1.91
N ASN A 120 -29.68 -15.98 -1.99
CA ASN A 120 -29.96 -14.54 -1.99
C ASN A 120 -29.10 -13.84 -3.03
N GLU A 121 -29.57 -12.72 -3.55
CA GLU A 121 -28.83 -11.82 -4.41
C GLU A 121 -28.84 -10.43 -3.78
N ILE A 122 -27.65 -9.83 -3.65
CA ILE A 122 -27.43 -8.55 -3.01
C ILE A 122 -26.91 -7.59 -4.07
N THR A 123 -27.53 -6.43 -4.20
CA THR A 123 -27.03 -5.34 -5.02
C THR A 123 -26.12 -4.44 -4.18
N LEU A 124 -24.89 -4.19 -4.65
CA LEU A 124 -23.93 -3.31 -4.00
C LEU A 124 -23.68 -2.10 -4.90
N GLU A 125 -24.12 -0.93 -4.46
CA GLU A 125 -23.87 0.32 -5.18
C GLU A 125 -22.61 0.97 -4.62
N VAL A 126 -21.53 0.98 -5.42
CA VAL A 126 -20.30 1.69 -5.06
C VAL A 126 -20.44 3.14 -5.50
N ILE A 127 -20.54 4.01 -4.49
CA ILE A 127 -20.75 5.46 -4.64
C ILE A 127 -19.44 6.22 -4.44
N ASP A 128 -19.45 7.52 -4.76
CA ASP A 128 -18.33 8.41 -4.48
C ASP A 128 -18.03 8.48 -2.99
N GLU A 129 -16.77 8.65 -2.67
CA GLU A 129 -16.31 8.91 -1.31
C GLU A 129 -16.85 10.27 -0.80
N LYS A 130 -17.36 10.31 0.42
CA LYS A 130 -17.88 11.56 1.06
C LYS A 130 -16.76 12.55 1.32
N THR A 131 -15.57 12.06 1.66
CA THR A 131 -14.38 12.86 1.87
C THR A 131 -13.30 12.38 0.90
N PRO A 132 -12.78 13.27 0.05
CA PRO A 132 -11.74 12.90 -0.89
C PRO A 132 -10.52 12.31 -0.23
N TYR A 133 -10.07 11.15 -0.73
CA TYR A 133 -8.87 10.49 -0.23
C TYR A 133 -7.62 11.33 -0.40
N LYS A 134 -6.70 11.17 0.56
CA LYS A 134 -5.40 11.83 0.53
C LYS A 134 -4.44 11.00 -0.28
N ARG A 135 -3.74 11.64 -1.19
CA ARG A 135 -2.69 10.99 -1.98
C ARG A 135 -1.51 10.47 -1.13
N ASN A 136 -1.26 11.10 0.01
CA ASN A 136 -0.14 10.79 0.90
C ASN A 136 -0.61 9.98 2.11
N PRO A 137 0.29 9.21 2.76
CA PRO A 137 -0.03 8.47 3.98
C PRO A 137 -0.58 9.36 5.08
N VAL A 138 -1.41 8.78 5.91
CA VAL A 138 -2.05 9.48 7.05
C VAL A 138 -1.64 8.91 8.40
N ARG A 139 -1.01 7.73 8.41
CA ARG A 139 -0.70 7.01 9.65
C ARG A 139 0.62 6.25 9.52
N VAL A 140 1.43 6.31 10.58
CA VAL A 140 2.55 5.40 10.83
C VAL A 140 2.15 4.43 11.93
N LEU A 141 2.20 3.14 11.66
CA LEU A 141 1.82 2.08 12.60
C LEU A 141 3.00 1.62 13.46
N SER A 142 4.21 1.62 12.88
CA SER A 142 5.43 1.20 13.58
C SER A 142 6.64 1.96 13.02
N PHE A 143 7.55 2.32 13.91
CA PHE A 143 8.86 2.87 13.57
C PHE A 143 9.92 2.19 14.44
N ARG A 144 10.77 1.37 13.82
CA ARG A 144 11.78 0.56 14.48
C ARG A 144 13.14 0.69 13.76
N PRO A 145 13.81 1.85 13.87
CA PRO A 145 15.09 2.05 13.20
C PRO A 145 16.19 1.18 13.85
N ALA A 146 17.10 0.70 13.00
CA ALA A 146 18.33 0.03 13.45
C ALA A 146 19.34 1.05 14.00
N PRO A 147 20.37 0.62 14.75
CA PRO A 147 21.47 1.51 15.09
C PRO A 147 22.11 2.16 13.85
N GLY A 148 22.40 3.45 13.92
CA GLY A 148 22.96 4.19 12.80
C GLY A 148 23.26 5.65 13.12
N GLN A 149 23.98 6.31 12.22
CA GLN A 149 24.48 7.68 12.44
C GLN A 149 23.37 8.74 12.53
N PHE A 150 22.17 8.46 12.04
CA PHE A 150 21.04 9.41 12.05
C PHE A 150 19.85 8.97 12.94
N VAL A 151 19.93 7.82 13.58
CA VAL A 151 18.81 7.19 14.26
C VAL A 151 18.19 8.02 15.39
N ASN A 152 18.99 8.87 16.06
CA ASN A 152 18.53 9.75 17.13
C ASN A 152 18.34 11.20 16.68
N VAL A 153 18.41 11.45 15.38
CA VAL A 153 18.33 12.80 14.78
C VAL A 153 17.17 12.89 13.79
N LEU A 154 16.86 11.79 13.09
CA LEU A 154 15.86 11.74 12.03
C LEU A 154 14.83 10.61 12.24
N PRO A 155 13.79 10.86 13.07
CA PRO A 155 13.46 12.07 13.84
C PRO A 155 14.32 12.20 15.12
N GLU A 156 14.37 13.41 15.67
CA GLU A 156 15.08 13.67 16.94
C GLU A 156 14.53 12.77 18.06
N ALA A 157 15.44 12.15 18.81
CA ALA A 157 15.13 11.23 19.90
C ALA A 157 16.05 11.41 21.09
N THR A 158 15.53 11.13 22.27
CA THR A 158 16.24 11.15 23.56
C THR A 158 15.96 9.88 24.36
N ALA A 159 16.76 9.63 25.39
CA ALA A 159 16.58 8.48 26.28
C ALA A 159 15.25 8.52 27.09
N SER A 160 14.62 9.68 27.20
CA SER A 160 13.34 9.84 27.91
C SER A 160 12.11 9.57 27.04
N ASN A 161 12.28 9.43 25.72
CA ASN A 161 11.14 9.16 24.84
C ASN A 161 10.67 7.71 24.98
N SER A 162 9.38 7.50 24.78
CA SER A 162 8.77 6.19 24.57
C SER A 162 8.79 5.81 23.09
N GLU A 163 8.61 4.53 22.76
CA GLU A 163 8.44 4.07 21.38
C GLU A 163 7.25 4.75 20.69
N GLU A 164 6.16 4.96 21.43
CA GLU A 164 4.97 5.63 20.91
C GLU A 164 5.22 7.10 20.56
N GLU A 165 6.01 7.82 21.38
CA GLU A 165 6.40 9.19 21.04
C GLU A 165 7.27 9.24 19.79
N LEU A 166 8.18 8.26 19.60
CA LEU A 166 9.00 8.17 18.40
C LEU A 166 8.17 7.81 17.17
N ARG A 167 7.23 6.87 17.30
CA ARG A 167 6.25 6.55 16.24
C ARG A 167 5.47 7.81 15.84
N ALA A 168 4.98 8.58 16.82
CA ALA A 168 4.24 9.83 16.55
C ALA A 168 5.11 10.90 15.88
N ARG A 169 6.39 11.02 16.23
CA ARG A 169 7.35 11.92 15.54
C ARG A 169 7.60 11.46 14.11
N ALA A 170 7.79 10.16 13.88
CA ALA A 170 7.91 9.61 12.53
C ALA A 170 6.64 9.87 11.71
N GLU A 171 5.44 9.70 12.30
CA GLU A 171 4.18 10.03 11.66
C GLU A 171 4.10 11.51 11.27
N ALA A 172 4.43 12.42 12.18
CA ALA A 172 4.42 13.86 11.91
C ALA A 172 5.43 14.27 10.81
N ALA A 173 6.55 13.55 10.68
CA ALA A 173 7.56 13.79 9.64
C ALA A 173 7.13 13.20 8.29
N PHE A 174 6.49 12.02 8.27
CA PHE A 174 6.22 11.22 7.08
C PHE A 174 4.88 11.56 6.42
N THR A 175 3.85 11.89 7.20
CA THR A 175 2.50 12.10 6.69
C THR A 175 2.31 13.49 6.06
N GLY A 176 1.79 13.53 4.85
CA GLY A 176 1.43 14.77 4.15
C GLY A 176 2.58 15.68 3.73
N LYS A 177 3.85 15.31 4.00
CA LYS A 177 5.05 16.07 3.65
C LYS A 177 6.08 15.16 2.98
N THR A 178 6.84 15.72 2.05
CA THR A 178 7.93 15.01 1.36
C THR A 178 9.26 15.74 1.51
N THR A 179 9.45 16.45 2.62
CA THR A 179 10.61 17.33 2.87
C THR A 179 11.36 17.01 4.14
N THR A 180 10.82 16.13 4.99
CA THR A 180 11.45 15.77 6.27
C THR A 180 11.91 14.31 6.20
N LEU A 181 13.23 14.10 6.29
CA LEU A 181 13.82 12.77 6.27
C LEU A 181 13.52 12.00 7.57
N ILE A 182 13.30 10.71 7.40
CA ILE A 182 13.34 9.71 8.46
C ILE A 182 14.41 8.71 8.09
N SER A 183 15.39 8.48 8.96
CA SER A 183 16.40 7.44 8.77
C SER A 183 15.96 6.14 9.42
N LEU A 184 16.04 5.05 8.67
CA LEU A 184 15.78 3.70 9.19
C LEU A 184 17.01 3.11 9.88
N GLY A 185 18.18 3.76 9.80
CA GLY A 185 19.44 3.24 10.28
C GLY A 185 19.96 2.08 9.43
N ALA A 186 20.87 1.28 9.98
CA ALA A 186 21.45 0.13 9.31
C ALA A 186 20.41 -0.96 8.99
N PHE A 187 20.88 -2.13 8.53
CA PHE A 187 20.05 -3.26 8.12
C PHE A 187 18.93 -3.58 9.11
N GLY A 188 17.74 -3.81 8.57
CA GLY A 188 16.57 -4.27 9.32
C GLY A 188 15.77 -3.17 9.99
N GLY A 189 16.28 -1.94 10.03
CA GLY A 189 15.49 -0.79 10.49
C GLY A 189 14.28 -0.57 9.61
N SER A 190 13.11 -0.27 10.19
CA SER A 190 11.84 -0.32 9.46
C SER A 190 10.82 0.74 9.85
N LEU A 191 9.95 1.05 8.88
CA LEU A 191 8.77 1.90 9.02
C LEU A 191 7.56 1.18 8.44
N VAL A 192 6.43 1.15 9.18
CA VAL A 192 5.14 0.64 8.70
C VAL A 192 4.14 1.79 8.65
N PHE A 193 3.46 1.94 7.52
CA PHE A 193 2.51 3.03 7.34
C PHE A 193 1.28 2.62 6.52
N ALA A 194 0.25 3.48 6.56
CA ALA A 194 -0.98 3.31 5.79
C ALA A 194 -1.49 4.65 5.22
N PHE A 195 -2.25 4.55 4.14
CA PHE A 195 -3.10 5.62 3.62
C PHE A 195 -4.45 5.67 4.35
N ASP A 196 -5.34 6.60 4.00
CA ASP A 196 -6.72 6.64 4.47
C ASP A 196 -7.66 5.75 3.62
N HIS A 197 -7.09 5.00 2.71
CA HIS A 197 -7.74 4.07 1.78
C HIS A 197 -6.75 2.97 1.36
N PRO A 198 -7.23 1.82 0.89
CA PRO A 198 -6.40 0.81 0.26
C PRO A 198 -5.81 1.31 -1.07
N VAL A 199 -4.54 1.02 -1.34
CA VAL A 199 -3.94 1.24 -2.66
C VAL A 199 -4.35 0.08 -3.57
N VAL A 200 -5.06 0.41 -4.66
CA VAL A 200 -5.55 -0.60 -5.62
C VAL A 200 -4.42 -1.05 -6.52
N ASN A 201 -4.30 -2.36 -6.73
CA ASN A 201 -3.45 -2.92 -7.78
C ASN A 201 -4.09 -2.66 -9.16
N ARG A 202 -3.43 -1.88 -10.00
CA ARG A 202 -3.81 -1.60 -11.38
C ARG A 202 -2.68 -1.97 -12.33
N ALA A 203 -2.93 -1.91 -13.62
CA ALA A 203 -1.85 -2.14 -14.60
C ALA A 203 -0.77 -1.06 -14.49
N GLY A 204 0.46 -1.48 -14.24
CA GLY A 204 1.63 -0.61 -14.07
C GLY A 204 1.94 -0.27 -12.61
N LYS A 205 2.53 0.88 -12.37
CA LYS A 205 2.99 1.28 -11.04
C LYS A 205 1.85 1.86 -10.21
N ASP A 206 1.74 1.42 -8.95
CA ASP A 206 0.63 1.78 -8.07
C ASP A 206 0.98 2.88 -7.07
N PHE A 207 2.21 2.90 -6.56
CA PHE A 207 2.61 3.88 -5.56
C PHE A 207 4.10 4.22 -5.65
N VAL A 208 4.51 5.23 -4.91
CA VAL A 208 5.91 5.64 -4.75
C VAL A 208 6.21 5.93 -3.29
N ILE A 209 7.40 5.56 -2.83
CA ILE A 209 7.95 5.99 -1.56
C ILE A 209 9.15 6.87 -1.87
N PHE A 210 9.16 8.09 -1.32
CA PHE A 210 10.21 9.07 -1.59
C PHE A 210 11.40 8.84 -0.67
N GLY A 211 12.59 8.76 -1.22
CA GLY A 211 13.87 8.68 -0.55
C GLY A 211 14.75 9.90 -0.84
N ASN A 212 16.04 9.80 -0.52
CA ASN A 212 17.03 10.84 -0.82
C ASN A 212 18.07 10.41 -1.87
N ALA A 213 17.91 9.23 -2.47
CA ALA A 213 18.77 8.75 -3.55
C ALA A 213 18.91 9.77 -4.68
N ARG A 214 20.13 9.96 -5.14
CA ARG A 214 20.48 10.99 -6.13
C ARG A 214 21.59 10.53 -7.07
N SER A 215 21.65 11.15 -8.23
CA SER A 215 22.80 11.04 -9.11
C SER A 215 23.88 12.04 -8.69
N LEU A 216 25.09 11.54 -8.46
CA LEU A 216 26.22 12.36 -8.06
C LEU A 216 26.87 13.01 -9.29
N TYR A 217 27.33 14.24 -9.16
CA TYR A 217 28.13 14.96 -10.18
C TYR A 217 27.49 15.03 -11.57
N ASN A 218 26.16 14.99 -11.67
CA ASN A 218 25.45 14.88 -12.94
C ASN A 218 25.93 13.70 -13.82
N ASN A 219 26.49 12.68 -13.20
CA ASN A 219 26.93 11.45 -13.85
C ASN A 219 25.92 10.33 -13.57
N PRO A 220 25.21 9.81 -14.57
CA PRO A 220 24.22 8.75 -14.38
C PRO A 220 24.78 7.45 -13.78
N GLY A 221 26.08 7.23 -13.86
CA GLY A 221 26.76 6.06 -13.28
C GLY A 221 27.31 6.28 -11.87
N ALA A 222 27.33 7.53 -11.37
CA ALA A 222 27.77 7.82 -10.00
C ALA A 222 26.54 8.19 -9.16
N ASN A 223 26.01 7.22 -8.44
CA ASN A 223 24.80 7.35 -7.65
C ASN A 223 25.12 7.25 -6.14
N ASP A 224 24.17 7.70 -5.37
CA ASP A 224 24.13 7.65 -3.91
C ASP A 224 22.82 6.98 -3.53
N ALA A 225 22.78 5.64 -3.63
CA ALA A 225 21.58 4.83 -3.41
C ALA A 225 21.76 3.93 -2.18
N GLU A 226 20.78 3.97 -1.26
CA GLU A 226 20.77 3.22 -0.01
C GLU A 226 19.49 2.35 0.07
N PRO A 227 19.37 1.33 -0.82
CA PRO A 227 18.13 0.64 -1.10
C PRO A 227 17.51 -0.07 0.10
N GLY A 228 16.21 0.18 0.30
CA GLY A 228 15.33 -0.51 1.22
C GLY A 228 14.36 -1.45 0.50
N CYS A 229 14.14 -2.63 1.09
CA CYS A 229 13.13 -3.59 0.66
C CYS A 229 11.73 -3.14 1.09
N VAL A 230 10.71 -3.51 0.31
CA VAL A 230 9.32 -3.15 0.58
C VAL A 230 8.48 -4.41 0.77
N TRP A 231 7.70 -4.43 1.83
CA TRP A 231 6.63 -5.40 2.06
C TRP A 231 5.28 -4.70 2.01
N VAL A 232 4.29 -5.41 1.52
CA VAL A 232 2.91 -4.96 1.44
C VAL A 232 2.00 -5.96 2.14
N ALA A 233 0.94 -5.48 2.78
CA ALA A 233 -0.04 -6.35 3.40
C ALA A 233 -1.45 -5.97 2.96
N LYS A 234 -2.28 -7.00 2.76
CA LYS A 234 -3.72 -6.88 2.53
C LYS A 234 -4.43 -7.26 3.82
N ASP A 235 -5.21 -6.33 4.38
CA ASP A 235 -6.10 -6.61 5.50
C ASP A 235 -7.21 -7.58 5.04
N SER A 236 -6.94 -8.85 5.20
CA SER A 236 -7.78 -9.94 4.67
C SER A 236 -8.96 -10.23 5.59
N ASN A 237 -8.83 -9.93 6.87
CA ASN A 237 -9.86 -10.15 7.89
C ASN A 237 -10.65 -8.87 8.26
N GLY A 238 -10.22 -7.69 7.77
CA GLY A 238 -10.89 -6.41 8.00
C GLY A 238 -10.72 -5.85 9.41
N ASN A 239 -9.65 -6.24 10.14
CA ASN A 239 -9.42 -5.81 11.52
C ASN A 239 -8.70 -4.45 11.65
N GLY A 240 -8.17 -3.90 10.53
CA GLY A 240 -7.50 -2.60 10.46
C GLY A 240 -6.07 -2.58 10.98
N ILE A 241 -5.46 -3.75 11.21
CA ILE A 241 -4.05 -3.93 11.58
C ILE A 241 -3.37 -4.95 10.66
N PRO A 242 -2.07 -4.84 10.38
CA PRO A 242 -1.35 -5.82 9.57
C PRO A 242 -0.95 -7.03 10.41
N ASP A 243 -1.56 -8.17 10.15
CA ASP A 243 -1.22 -9.44 10.80
C ASP A 243 0.05 -10.07 10.18
N ASP A 244 0.74 -10.94 10.92
CA ASP A 244 2.05 -11.48 10.50
C ASP A 244 1.97 -12.32 9.20
N ASP A 245 0.85 -12.97 8.94
CA ASP A 245 0.59 -13.82 7.76
C ASP A 245 0.07 -13.06 6.53
N GLU A 246 -0.15 -11.75 6.65
CA GLU A 246 -0.65 -10.90 5.58
C GLU A 246 0.46 -10.21 4.76
N TRP A 247 1.72 -10.34 5.18
CA TRP A 247 2.85 -9.67 4.55
C TRP A 247 3.46 -10.41 3.38
N PHE A 248 3.65 -9.70 2.26
CA PHE A 248 4.32 -10.15 1.05
C PHE A 248 5.42 -9.17 0.67
N GLU A 249 6.59 -9.68 0.27
CA GLU A 249 7.70 -8.84 -0.20
C GLU A 249 7.44 -8.44 -1.67
N LEU A 250 7.75 -7.19 -2.03
CA LEU A 250 7.84 -6.80 -3.44
C LEU A 250 9.20 -7.22 -4.00
N ALA A 251 9.20 -8.16 -4.92
CA ALA A 251 10.41 -8.64 -5.57
C ALA A 251 11.06 -7.54 -6.40
N GLY A 252 12.24 -7.11 -5.98
CA GLY A 252 13.09 -6.21 -6.76
C GLY A 252 14.05 -6.96 -7.69
N SER A 253 14.89 -6.22 -8.41
CA SER A 253 15.87 -6.78 -9.38
C SER A 253 16.84 -7.76 -8.76
N GLU A 254 17.11 -7.63 -7.46
CA GLU A 254 18.07 -8.49 -6.73
C GLU A 254 17.39 -9.68 -6.02
N GLN A 255 16.09 -9.92 -6.24
CA GLN A 255 15.33 -11.00 -5.57
C GLN A 255 15.99 -12.37 -5.74
N ASN A 256 16.53 -12.67 -6.91
CA ASN A 256 17.17 -13.94 -7.25
C ASN A 256 18.69 -13.83 -7.32
N ASN A 257 19.29 -12.74 -6.85
CA ASN A 257 20.75 -12.61 -6.80
C ASN A 257 21.30 -13.59 -5.75
N PRO A 258 22.33 -14.40 -6.08
CA PRO A 258 22.93 -15.37 -5.15
C PRO A 258 23.48 -14.75 -3.85
N GLN A 259 23.74 -13.44 -3.82
CA GLN A 259 24.20 -12.72 -2.64
C GLN A 259 23.04 -12.15 -1.79
N THR A 260 21.81 -12.18 -2.28
CA THR A 260 20.64 -11.82 -1.51
C THR A 260 20.34 -12.91 -0.48
N ILE A 261 20.13 -12.51 0.78
CA ILE A 261 19.84 -13.46 1.85
C ILE A 261 18.45 -13.15 2.41
N HIS A 262 17.50 -14.00 2.03
CA HIS A 262 16.15 -13.96 2.59
C HIS A 262 16.15 -14.43 4.05
N ASN A 263 15.22 -13.92 4.85
CA ASN A 263 15.12 -14.23 6.29
C ASN A 263 16.44 -13.96 7.06
N TYR A 264 17.22 -12.97 6.59
CA TYR A 264 18.41 -12.53 7.30
C TYR A 264 18.01 -11.86 8.63
N ARG A 265 18.73 -12.17 9.67
CA ARG A 265 18.49 -11.65 11.02
C ARG A 265 19.79 -11.20 11.64
N VAL A 266 19.79 -9.99 12.21
CA VAL A 266 20.93 -9.40 12.91
C VAL A 266 20.53 -9.03 14.34
N THR A 267 21.43 -9.21 15.27
CA THR A 267 21.33 -8.73 16.65
C THR A 267 22.37 -7.62 16.85
N TYR A 268 21.91 -6.44 17.16
CA TYR A 268 22.76 -5.31 17.54
C TYR A 268 22.86 -5.23 19.05
N PHE A 269 24.04 -4.89 19.55
CA PHE A 269 24.32 -4.78 20.98
C PHE A 269 24.55 -3.34 21.37
N ARG A 270 23.97 -2.92 22.49
CA ARG A 270 24.19 -1.61 23.08
C ARG A 270 25.65 -1.45 23.44
N PRO A 271 26.33 -0.36 23.05
CA PRO A 271 27.68 -0.09 23.51
C PRO A 271 27.68 0.26 25.01
N THR A 272 28.70 -0.17 25.74
CA THR A 272 28.86 0.11 27.19
C THR A 272 29.22 1.56 27.47
N ALA A 273 29.82 2.24 26.50
CA ALA A 273 30.20 3.66 26.57
C ALA A 273 30.30 4.25 25.15
N GLU A 274 30.27 5.57 25.07
CA GLU A 274 30.64 6.28 23.85
C GLU A 274 32.13 6.13 23.58
N PRO A 275 32.56 5.97 22.31
CA PRO A 275 33.96 5.73 21.98
C PRO A 275 34.84 6.94 22.32
N ALA A 276 35.93 6.71 23.06
CA ALA A 276 36.89 7.71 23.45
C ALA A 276 38.11 7.80 22.52
N THR A 277 38.39 6.73 21.75
CA THR A 277 39.54 6.65 20.83
C THR A 277 39.11 6.27 19.43
N SER A 278 40.00 6.41 18.45
CA SER A 278 39.72 5.92 17.09
C SER A 278 39.54 4.40 17.02
N ALA A 279 40.22 3.65 17.89
CA ALA A 279 40.08 2.21 17.98
C ALA A 279 38.71 1.81 18.54
N ASP A 280 38.20 2.55 19.54
CA ASP A 280 36.83 2.35 20.05
C ASP A 280 35.79 2.73 19.02
N SER A 281 36.02 3.83 18.28
CA SER A 281 35.12 4.24 17.17
C SER A 281 35.00 3.17 16.11
N ALA A 282 36.06 2.46 15.76
CA ALA A 282 36.02 1.37 14.78
C ALA A 282 35.18 0.16 15.25
N ARG A 283 34.93 0.04 16.57
CA ARG A 283 34.20 -1.08 17.18
C ARG A 283 32.99 -0.60 18.00
N TYR A 284 32.28 0.38 17.49
CA TYR A 284 31.26 1.06 18.28
C TYR A 284 30.01 0.22 18.52
N ILE A 285 29.22 -0.09 17.50
CA ILE A 285 28.02 -0.93 17.66
C ILE A 285 28.35 -2.34 17.19
N ARG A 286 28.51 -3.26 18.11
CA ARG A 286 28.68 -4.68 17.78
C ARG A 286 27.42 -5.29 17.26
N TRP A 287 27.52 -6.18 16.26
CA TRP A 287 26.43 -6.99 15.76
C TRP A 287 26.83 -8.45 15.52
N GLU A 288 25.84 -9.32 15.53
CA GLU A 288 25.93 -10.74 15.18
C GLU A 288 24.75 -11.10 14.27
N ASP A 289 24.94 -12.02 13.33
CA ASP A 289 23.88 -12.45 12.42
C ASP A 289 23.57 -13.95 12.49
N ASN A 290 22.48 -14.34 11.80
CA ASN A 290 22.08 -15.74 11.71
C ASN A 290 22.90 -16.55 10.69
N GLN A 291 23.93 -15.96 10.05
CA GLN A 291 24.92 -16.64 9.22
C GLN A 291 26.19 -16.96 9.98
N GLY A 292 26.24 -16.64 11.30
CA GLY A 292 27.42 -16.81 12.16
C GLY A 292 28.49 -15.74 11.96
N GLN A 293 28.15 -14.61 11.32
CA GLN A 293 29.07 -13.50 11.17
C GLN A 293 28.92 -12.51 12.31
N THR A 294 30.00 -11.80 12.59
CA THR A 294 30.04 -10.72 13.59
C THR A 294 30.76 -9.51 13.00
N GLY A 295 30.41 -8.32 13.48
CA GLY A 295 31.05 -7.10 13.02
C GLY A 295 30.66 -5.89 13.85
N TYR A 296 30.93 -4.71 13.33
CA TYR A 296 30.69 -3.46 14.00
C TYR A 296 30.16 -2.41 13.01
N ILE A 297 29.27 -1.53 13.49
CA ILE A 297 29.01 -0.24 12.87
C ILE A 297 30.00 0.74 13.53
N PRO A 298 30.96 1.29 12.78
CA PRO A 298 31.93 2.24 13.32
C PRO A 298 31.27 3.61 13.53
N LYS A 299 31.77 4.35 14.53
CA LYS A 299 31.38 5.74 14.73
C LYS A 299 32.12 6.63 13.74
N ASN A 300 31.36 7.37 12.93
CA ASN A 300 31.89 8.32 11.97
C ASN A 300 32.37 9.60 12.70
N LYS A 301 33.53 10.14 12.32
CA LYS A 301 34.05 11.38 12.90
C LYS A 301 33.19 12.63 12.64
N TYR A 302 32.33 12.56 11.63
CA TYR A 302 31.45 13.68 11.25
C TYR A 302 30.11 13.65 11.98
N HIS A 303 29.77 12.54 12.65
CA HIS A 303 28.50 12.33 13.34
C HIS A 303 28.77 11.93 14.81
N ALA A 304 28.77 12.94 15.69
CA ALA A 304 29.17 12.77 17.07
C ALA A 304 28.10 12.16 17.99
N GLN A 305 26.82 12.16 17.56
CA GLN A 305 25.69 11.63 18.33
C GLN A 305 25.78 10.12 18.56
N ALA A 306 25.02 9.62 19.54
CA ALA A 306 24.89 8.19 19.79
C ALA A 306 24.19 7.49 18.60
N TYR A 307 24.65 6.26 18.25
CA TYR A 307 24.10 5.48 17.13
C TYR A 307 23.12 4.41 17.58
N TYR A 308 23.19 3.95 18.82
CA TYR A 308 22.18 3.04 19.35
C TYR A 308 20.90 3.83 19.67
N PRO A 309 19.69 3.30 19.35
CA PRO A 309 18.44 3.98 19.68
C PRO A 309 18.35 4.29 21.18
N LEU A 310 18.32 5.59 21.54
CA LEU A 310 18.40 6.05 22.92
C LEU A 310 17.21 5.64 23.79
N TRP A 311 16.03 5.52 23.21
CA TRP A 311 14.78 5.18 23.91
C TRP A 311 14.63 3.69 24.21
N LEU A 312 15.32 2.80 23.47
CA LEU A 312 15.33 1.38 23.80
C LEU A 312 15.97 1.18 25.17
N LYS A 313 15.47 0.20 25.92
CA LYS A 313 16.02 -0.15 27.24
C LYS A 313 16.83 -1.43 27.18
N GLU A 314 16.60 -2.26 26.17
CA GLU A 314 17.23 -3.55 25.93
C GLU A 314 18.72 -3.38 25.56
N ASP A 315 19.58 -4.27 26.09
CA ASP A 315 20.99 -4.31 25.76
C ASP A 315 21.27 -4.96 24.40
N SER A 316 20.29 -5.60 23.82
CA SER A 316 20.34 -6.16 22.44
C SER A 316 19.06 -5.91 21.70
N TYR A 317 19.18 -5.73 20.39
CA TYR A 317 18.08 -5.40 19.50
C TYR A 317 18.12 -6.29 18.26
N VAL A 318 17.10 -7.12 18.08
CA VAL A 318 17.02 -8.08 16.97
C VAL A 318 16.15 -7.51 15.87
N LEU A 319 16.69 -7.48 14.66
CA LEU A 319 16.01 -7.04 13.44
C LEU A 319 16.15 -8.09 12.34
N SER A 320 15.19 -8.12 11.41
CA SER A 320 15.16 -9.10 10.32
C SER A 320 14.56 -8.51 9.04
N GLY A 321 14.89 -9.14 7.91
CA GLY A 321 14.40 -8.78 6.60
C GLY A 321 15.16 -9.52 5.49
N THR A 322 15.05 -9.03 4.26
CA THR A 322 15.87 -9.47 3.13
C THR A 322 17.12 -8.60 3.06
N ARG A 323 18.30 -9.22 3.18
CA ARG A 323 19.57 -8.55 3.00
C ARG A 323 19.95 -8.57 1.53
N LEU A 324 20.09 -7.39 0.96
CA LEU A 324 20.54 -7.18 -0.41
C LEU A 324 22.07 -7.33 -0.55
N PRO A 325 22.59 -7.55 -1.76
CA PRO A 325 24.01 -7.44 -2.03
C PRO A 325 24.54 -6.05 -1.66
N ASN A 326 25.78 -5.98 -1.20
CA ASN A 326 26.43 -4.67 -1.03
C ASN A 326 26.55 -3.98 -2.40
N ASN A 327 26.12 -2.73 -2.48
CA ASN A 327 26.20 -1.95 -3.73
C ASN A 327 27.38 -0.96 -3.77
N ALA A 328 28.13 -0.80 -2.69
CA ALA A 328 29.21 0.16 -2.62
C ALA A 328 30.38 -0.22 -3.52
N ILE A 329 30.83 0.73 -4.34
CA ILE A 329 32.05 0.65 -5.15
C ILE A 329 33.04 1.68 -4.62
N GLU A 330 34.22 1.21 -4.21
CA GLU A 330 35.30 2.07 -3.74
C GLU A 330 36.33 2.27 -4.86
N HIS A 331 36.68 3.51 -5.13
CA HIS A 331 37.77 3.85 -6.01
C HIS A 331 38.60 5.00 -5.42
N ASN A 332 39.88 4.72 -5.08
CA ASN A 332 40.80 5.69 -4.48
C ASN A 332 40.23 6.43 -3.25
N GLY A 333 39.57 5.74 -2.36
CA GLY A 333 38.96 6.30 -1.14
C GLY A 333 37.63 7.03 -1.37
N ILE A 334 37.14 7.05 -2.59
CA ILE A 334 35.81 7.60 -2.96
C ILE A 334 34.84 6.45 -3.13
N TYR A 335 33.73 6.54 -2.44
CA TYR A 335 32.64 5.57 -2.55
C TYR A 335 31.53 6.11 -3.45
N THR A 336 30.99 5.25 -4.29
CA THR A 336 29.73 5.44 -4.99
C THR A 336 28.80 4.31 -4.65
N LEU A 337 27.49 4.57 -4.59
CA LEU A 337 26.46 3.62 -4.27
C LEU A 337 25.52 3.46 -5.47
N PRO A 338 25.89 2.65 -6.47
CA PRO A 338 25.03 2.41 -7.64
C PRO A 338 23.66 1.90 -7.24
N ASN A 339 22.63 2.34 -7.94
CA ASN A 339 21.27 1.85 -7.78
C ASN A 339 21.10 0.45 -8.40
N PHE A 340 20.23 -0.36 -7.79
CA PHE A 340 19.69 -1.56 -8.42
C PHE A 340 18.62 -1.19 -9.46
N ALA A 341 18.26 -2.11 -10.35
CA ALA A 341 17.46 -1.77 -11.51
C ALA A 341 16.02 -1.31 -11.15
N PHE A 342 15.34 -1.98 -10.21
CA PHE A 342 13.97 -1.63 -9.78
C PHE A 342 13.61 -2.33 -8.47
N GLY A 343 12.50 -1.87 -7.84
CA GLY A 343 11.82 -2.59 -6.77
C GLY A 343 12.23 -2.17 -5.35
N TYR A 344 13.07 -1.16 -5.20
CA TYR A 344 13.59 -0.71 -3.91
C TYR A 344 13.29 0.76 -3.68
N VAL A 345 13.13 1.11 -2.41
CA VAL A 345 13.02 2.50 -1.93
C VAL A 345 14.42 3.07 -1.75
N ASP A 346 14.57 4.39 -1.87
CA ASP A 346 15.85 5.09 -1.72
C ASP A 346 16.94 4.57 -2.65
N ASN A 347 16.53 4.14 -3.82
CA ASN A 347 17.35 3.48 -4.82
C ASN A 347 17.50 4.32 -6.10
N HIS A 348 16.42 4.98 -6.51
CA HIS A 348 16.41 5.90 -7.64
C HIS A 348 15.97 7.30 -7.20
N PRO A 349 16.43 8.37 -7.89
CA PRO A 349 15.91 9.71 -7.65
C PRO A 349 14.39 9.75 -7.74
N ASN A 350 13.73 10.49 -6.84
CA ASN A 350 12.27 10.57 -6.74
C ASN A 350 11.53 10.98 -8.03
N SER A 351 12.24 11.59 -8.98
CA SER A 351 11.72 11.95 -10.30
C SER A 351 11.76 10.81 -11.32
N SER A 352 12.48 9.71 -11.03
CA SER A 352 12.59 8.55 -11.93
C SER A 352 11.29 7.73 -11.91
N GLU A 353 10.93 7.14 -13.06
CA GLU A 353 9.90 6.11 -13.14
C GLU A 353 10.30 4.84 -12.37
N ASP A 354 11.61 4.54 -12.30
CA ASP A 354 12.14 3.36 -11.60
C ASP A 354 12.09 3.49 -10.07
N ALA A 355 11.78 4.69 -9.53
CA ALA A 355 11.49 4.89 -8.11
C ALA A 355 10.06 4.43 -7.72
N ARG A 356 9.22 4.11 -8.70
CA ARG A 356 7.82 3.70 -8.48
C ARG A 356 7.71 2.20 -8.31
N LEU A 357 6.75 1.78 -7.51
CA LEU A 357 6.55 0.43 -7.07
C LEU A 357 5.23 -0.13 -7.63
N ASP A 358 5.22 -1.44 -7.83
CA ASP A 358 4.15 -2.19 -8.47
C ASP A 358 3.71 -3.33 -7.53
N ILE A 359 2.43 -3.38 -7.19
CA ILE A 359 1.88 -4.44 -6.33
C ILE A 359 1.98 -5.81 -7.00
N ASP A 360 2.00 -5.87 -8.33
CA ASP A 360 2.20 -7.12 -9.08
C ASP A 360 3.57 -7.79 -8.86
N TRP A 361 4.50 -7.13 -8.19
CA TRP A 361 5.78 -7.70 -7.77
C TRP A 361 5.70 -8.50 -6.46
N ALA A 362 4.53 -8.60 -5.83
CA ALA A 362 4.37 -9.31 -4.57
C ALA A 362 4.72 -10.79 -4.71
N VAL A 363 5.52 -11.29 -3.75
CA VAL A 363 5.93 -12.69 -3.66
C VAL A 363 5.71 -13.21 -2.23
N ASP A 364 5.45 -14.52 -2.11
CA ASP A 364 5.40 -15.23 -0.84
C ASP A 364 6.82 -15.50 -0.27
N ALA A 365 6.88 -16.10 0.91
CA ALA A 365 8.14 -16.45 1.57
C ALA A 365 9.00 -17.47 0.79
N GLN A 366 8.44 -18.13 -0.22
CA GLN A 366 9.12 -19.06 -1.13
C GLN A 366 9.53 -18.38 -2.45
N GLY A 367 9.20 -17.09 -2.63
CA GLY A 367 9.48 -16.34 -3.85
C GLY A 367 8.48 -16.58 -4.98
N ASN A 368 7.35 -17.26 -4.71
CA ASN A 368 6.31 -17.42 -5.71
C ASN A 368 5.45 -16.16 -5.83
N LYS A 369 5.06 -15.83 -7.05
CA LYS A 369 4.20 -14.66 -7.31
C LYS A 369 2.86 -14.79 -6.57
N VAL A 370 2.47 -13.72 -5.88
CA VAL A 370 1.16 -13.56 -5.24
C VAL A 370 0.37 -12.50 -5.98
N THR A 371 -0.92 -12.74 -6.20
CA THR A 371 -1.82 -11.76 -6.82
C THR A 371 -2.64 -11.09 -5.72
N LEU A 372 -2.41 -9.79 -5.53
CA LEU A 372 -3.16 -8.94 -4.62
C LEU A 372 -4.02 -7.98 -5.45
N ASP A 373 -5.27 -7.78 -5.08
CA ASP A 373 -6.18 -6.80 -5.70
C ASP A 373 -5.96 -5.38 -5.16
N ARG A 374 -5.42 -5.30 -3.94
CA ARG A 374 -5.09 -4.09 -3.20
C ARG A 374 -4.07 -4.37 -2.10
N ILE A 375 -3.56 -3.30 -1.52
CA ILE A 375 -2.80 -3.34 -0.27
C ILE A 375 -3.34 -2.29 0.70
N ASP A 376 -3.34 -2.61 1.99
CA ASP A 376 -3.83 -1.76 3.08
C ASP A 376 -2.66 -1.18 3.90
N PHE A 377 -1.53 -1.92 3.97
CA PHE A 377 -0.35 -1.54 4.74
C PHE A 377 0.94 -1.70 3.92
N ILE A 378 1.92 -0.85 4.21
CA ILE A 378 3.23 -0.87 3.56
C ILE A 378 4.30 -0.82 4.64
N LYS A 379 5.34 -1.66 4.47
CA LYS A 379 6.52 -1.69 5.35
C LYS A 379 7.77 -1.51 4.50
N VAL A 380 8.62 -0.57 4.91
CA VAL A 380 9.96 -0.38 4.36
C VAL A 380 10.97 -0.91 5.36
N VAL A 381 11.97 -1.64 4.86
CA VAL A 381 13.06 -2.19 5.69
C VAL A 381 14.39 -1.87 5.01
N CYS A 382 15.35 -1.28 5.74
CA CYS A 382 16.70 -1.08 5.22
C CYS A 382 17.30 -2.42 4.80
N GLY A 383 17.69 -2.55 3.51
CA GLY A 383 18.15 -3.80 2.91
C GLY A 383 19.66 -4.03 2.99
N LEU A 384 20.44 -3.03 3.41
CA LEU A 384 21.91 -3.08 3.35
C LEU A 384 22.56 -3.28 4.72
N GLN A 385 23.50 -4.22 4.77
CA GLN A 385 24.42 -4.43 5.92
C GLN A 385 25.86 -4.07 5.46
N GLN A 386 26.12 -2.78 5.27
CA GLN A 386 27.41 -2.33 4.76
C GLN A 386 27.89 -1.05 5.45
N VAL A 387 29.20 -0.83 5.37
CA VAL A 387 29.89 0.37 5.84
C VAL A 387 30.80 0.89 4.74
N CYS A 388 30.70 2.16 4.41
CA CYS A 388 31.36 2.79 3.27
C CYS A 388 32.40 3.83 3.72
N GLY A 389 33.42 3.39 4.48
CA GLY A 389 34.52 4.23 4.93
C GLY A 389 34.06 5.55 5.56
N PRO A 390 34.42 6.72 4.99
CA PRO A 390 34.03 8.02 5.53
C PRO A 390 32.54 8.34 5.46
N ILE A 391 31.77 7.68 4.59
CA ILE A 391 30.31 7.83 4.52
C ILE A 391 29.65 7.23 5.78
N GLY A 392 30.22 6.17 6.33
CA GLY A 392 29.66 5.44 7.48
C GLY A 392 28.85 4.23 7.06
N GLU A 393 27.92 3.81 7.90
CA GLU A 393 26.93 2.81 7.51
C GLU A 393 25.93 3.42 6.51
N THR A 394 25.41 2.56 5.64
CA THR A 394 24.35 2.96 4.72
C THR A 394 22.99 2.73 5.37
N SER A 395 22.14 3.75 5.34
CA SER A 395 20.81 3.71 5.92
C SER A 395 19.77 4.16 4.90
N THR A 396 18.69 3.42 4.78
CA THR A 396 17.57 3.85 3.95
C THR A 396 16.87 5.04 4.59
N GLU A 397 16.76 6.15 3.86
CA GLU A 397 16.01 7.32 4.27
C GLU A 397 14.70 7.44 3.49
N VAL A 398 13.63 7.83 4.21
CA VAL A 398 12.31 8.05 3.61
C VAL A 398 11.74 9.43 3.96
N LEU A 399 11.01 10.04 3.01
CA LEU A 399 10.43 11.38 3.14
C LEU A 399 8.90 11.39 3.12
N GLY A 400 8.28 10.28 2.75
CA GLY A 400 6.85 10.16 2.54
C GLY A 400 6.54 9.20 1.42
N ALA A 401 5.26 9.09 1.06
CA ALA A 401 4.83 8.25 -0.04
C ALA A 401 3.64 8.87 -0.78
N ALA A 402 3.26 8.30 -1.91
CA ALA A 402 2.06 8.70 -2.63
C ALA A 402 1.42 7.53 -3.36
N ASP A 403 0.11 7.42 -3.27
CA ASP A 403 -0.70 6.61 -4.18
C ASP A 403 -0.75 7.31 -5.54
N LEU A 404 -0.40 6.59 -6.61
CA LEU A 404 -0.33 7.13 -7.96
C LEU A 404 -1.71 7.23 -8.63
N HIS A 405 -2.71 6.53 -8.09
CA HIS A 405 -4.09 6.52 -8.59
C HIS A 405 -4.94 7.67 -8.01
N ILE A 406 -4.49 8.30 -6.92
CA ILE A 406 -5.14 9.49 -6.36
C ILE A 406 -4.52 10.76 -6.97
N PRO A 407 -5.33 11.67 -7.56
CA PRO A 407 -4.83 12.89 -8.19
C PRO A 407 -4.03 13.78 -7.23
N LYS A 408 -3.02 14.47 -7.74
CA LYS A 408 -2.41 15.61 -7.04
C LYS A 408 -3.46 16.72 -6.95
N ARG A 409 -3.74 17.16 -5.77
CA ARG A 409 -4.62 18.30 -5.48
C ARG A 409 -3.82 19.49 -5.00
#